data_cfd6588b8de2cbfd3d11d11ba0c81383
#
_entry.id   cfd6588b8de2cbfd3d11d11ba0c81383
#
_cell.length_a   1.000
_cell.length_b   1.000
_cell.length_c   1.000
_cell.angle_alpha   90.00
_cell.angle_beta   90.00
_cell.angle_gamma   90.00
#
_symmetry.space_group_name_H-M   'P 1'
#
loop_
_entity.id
_entity.type
_entity.pdbx_description
1 polymer ?
#
loop_
_entity_poly.entity_id
_entity_poly.type
_entity_poly.pdbx_seq_one_letter_code
_entity_poly.pdbx_strand_id
1 'polypeptide(L)'
;IHSKDSSRQTDGRLISTAYMIYNLRLMQKFANIAGYKDDTSYYKQLEDRLTNGFNRKFLYAKHGTSVRHEHVLFPDSVYYGNNTPTANILALSLGIVPDDCRRDVVCNVVENIMNKNKGHIPCGVIGISWLMRGLSDNGFADVAYLLATNDTYPSWGYMAKQGATTIWELWNGDKANAWMNSGNHVMLLGDLLTWCYQYLGG
;
A
#
# COMPACT_ATOMS: atom_id res chain seq x y z
N ILE A 1 21.17 5.86 -3.32
CA ILE A 1 20.84 7.16 -2.69
C ILE A 1 19.96 6.83 -1.49
N HIS A 2 20.53 6.95 -0.28
CA HIS A 2 19.75 6.78 0.95
C HIS A 2 18.95 8.05 1.21
N SER A 3 17.69 8.08 0.82
CA SER A 3 16.77 9.15 1.21
C SER A 3 16.49 9.06 2.72
N LYS A 4 16.53 10.20 3.41
CA LYS A 4 16.07 10.30 4.81
C LYS A 4 14.53 10.23 4.91
N ASP A 5 13.84 10.36 3.78
CA ASP A 5 12.39 10.25 3.68
C ASP A 5 11.97 8.78 3.78
N SER A 6 11.23 8.43 4.82
CA SER A 6 10.77 7.06 5.08
C SER A 6 9.86 6.52 3.96
N SER A 7 9.17 7.39 3.23
CA SER A 7 8.33 7.03 2.08
C SER A 7 9.15 6.48 0.90
N ARG A 8 10.46 6.77 0.85
CA ARG A 8 11.40 6.33 -0.19
C ARG A 8 12.32 5.19 0.22
N GLN A 9 12.07 4.57 1.38
CA GLN A 9 12.95 3.54 1.95
C GLN A 9 12.50 2.11 1.69
N THR A 10 11.36 1.89 1.05
CA THR A 10 10.89 0.54 0.72
C THR A 10 11.82 -0.13 -0.28
N ASP A 11 12.20 -1.39 -0.02
CA ASP A 11 13.10 -2.18 -0.88
C ASP A 11 12.50 -2.33 -2.29
N GLY A 12 13.23 -1.87 -3.30
CA GLY A 12 12.80 -1.95 -4.70
C GLY A 12 12.57 -3.38 -5.18
N ARG A 13 13.28 -4.37 -4.62
CA ARG A 13 13.07 -5.80 -4.94
C ARG A 13 11.73 -6.30 -4.41
N LEU A 14 11.31 -5.83 -3.23
CA LEU A 14 9.99 -6.11 -2.69
C LEU A 14 8.92 -5.54 -3.62
N ILE A 15 9.03 -4.26 -3.98
CA ILE A 15 8.09 -3.58 -4.87
C ILE A 15 7.99 -4.31 -6.21
N SER A 16 9.12 -4.54 -6.88
CA SER A 16 9.13 -5.17 -8.22
C SER A 16 8.59 -6.59 -8.20
N THR A 17 8.88 -7.38 -7.16
CA THR A 17 8.34 -8.74 -7.04
C THR A 17 6.84 -8.74 -6.76
N ALA A 18 6.34 -7.82 -5.92
CA ALA A 18 4.91 -7.67 -5.67
C ALA A 18 4.14 -7.33 -6.96
N TYR A 19 4.64 -6.37 -7.75
CA TYR A 19 4.04 -6.05 -9.05
C TYR A 19 4.17 -7.18 -10.07
N MET A 20 5.24 -7.98 -10.04
CA MET A 20 5.34 -9.17 -10.88
C MET A 20 4.26 -10.20 -10.54
N ILE A 21 4.00 -10.46 -9.26
CA ILE A 21 2.91 -11.32 -8.80
C ILE A 21 1.55 -10.78 -9.31
N TYR A 22 1.32 -9.48 -9.16
CA TYR A 22 0.11 -8.83 -9.69
C TYR A 22 -0.04 -9.01 -11.19
N ASN A 23 1.01 -8.78 -11.98
CA ASN A 23 1.01 -8.95 -13.42
C ASN A 23 0.72 -10.40 -13.83
N LEU A 24 1.25 -11.38 -13.12
CA LEU A 24 0.98 -12.80 -13.38
C LEU A 24 -0.51 -13.14 -13.19
N ARG A 25 -1.18 -12.55 -12.20
CA ARG A 25 -2.63 -12.69 -12.01
C ARG A 25 -3.42 -12.08 -13.17
N LEU A 26 -3.00 -10.92 -13.66
CA LEU A 26 -3.59 -10.32 -14.86
C LEU A 26 -3.37 -11.20 -16.08
N MET A 27 -2.18 -11.74 -16.26
CA MET A 27 -1.87 -12.66 -17.38
C MET A 27 -2.70 -13.94 -17.32
N GLN A 28 -2.91 -14.53 -16.12
CA GLN A 28 -3.82 -15.67 -15.95
C GLN A 28 -5.25 -15.31 -16.39
N LYS A 29 -5.73 -14.14 -15.95
CA LYS A 29 -7.07 -13.66 -16.32
C LYS A 29 -7.19 -13.47 -17.83
N PHE A 30 -6.22 -12.85 -18.48
CA PHE A 30 -6.23 -12.63 -19.93
C PHE A 30 -6.09 -13.94 -20.71
N ALA A 31 -5.19 -14.83 -20.32
CA ALA A 31 -5.03 -16.14 -20.93
C ALA A 31 -6.32 -16.98 -20.82
N ASN A 32 -6.99 -16.94 -19.66
CA ASN A 32 -8.26 -17.63 -19.48
C ASN A 32 -9.37 -17.06 -20.39
N ILE A 33 -9.49 -15.74 -20.51
CA ILE A 33 -10.46 -15.08 -21.41
C ILE A 33 -10.17 -15.43 -22.87
N ALA A 34 -8.89 -15.48 -23.25
CA ALA A 34 -8.45 -15.82 -24.61
C ALA A 34 -8.47 -17.33 -24.92
N GLY A 35 -8.75 -18.19 -23.93
CA GLY A 35 -8.83 -19.64 -24.11
C GLY A 35 -7.47 -20.37 -24.05
N TYR A 36 -6.38 -19.71 -23.65
CA TYR A 36 -5.03 -20.29 -23.55
C TYR A 36 -4.84 -20.99 -22.19
N LYS A 37 -5.36 -22.20 -22.05
CA LYS A 37 -5.34 -22.94 -20.77
C LYS A 37 -3.95 -23.30 -20.26
N ASP A 38 -3.02 -23.64 -21.16
CA ASP A 38 -1.66 -23.98 -20.81
C ASP A 38 -0.91 -22.77 -20.23
N ASP A 39 -1.08 -21.61 -20.85
CA ASP A 39 -0.52 -20.34 -20.35
C ASP A 39 -1.12 -19.94 -19.00
N THR A 40 -2.43 -20.14 -18.81
CA THR A 40 -3.08 -19.91 -17.51
C THR A 40 -2.43 -20.75 -16.41
N SER A 41 -2.21 -22.04 -16.69
CA SER A 41 -1.56 -22.97 -15.75
C SER A 41 -0.09 -22.59 -15.48
N TYR A 42 0.65 -22.21 -16.50
CA TYR A 42 2.04 -21.76 -16.40
C TYR A 42 2.17 -20.50 -15.52
N TYR A 43 1.34 -19.47 -15.78
CA TYR A 43 1.37 -18.25 -14.98
C TYR A 43 0.96 -18.49 -13.53
N LYS A 44 0.02 -19.40 -13.28
CA LYS A 44 -0.36 -19.79 -11.92
C LYS A 44 0.80 -20.43 -11.15
N GLN A 45 1.50 -21.37 -11.75
CA GLN A 45 2.67 -22.00 -11.12
C GLN A 45 3.77 -20.99 -10.82
N LEU A 46 4.00 -20.03 -11.73
CA LEU A 46 4.98 -18.98 -11.53
C LEU A 46 4.57 -18.02 -10.42
N GLU A 47 3.30 -17.64 -10.36
CA GLU A 47 2.72 -16.83 -9.27
C GLU A 47 2.93 -17.52 -7.91
N ASP A 48 2.57 -18.79 -7.77
CA ASP A 48 2.70 -19.54 -6.52
C ASP A 48 4.16 -19.60 -6.05
N ARG A 49 5.08 -19.87 -6.98
CA ARG A 49 6.51 -19.88 -6.68
C ARG A 49 7.02 -18.51 -6.21
N LEU A 50 6.60 -17.42 -6.87
CA LEU A 50 7.00 -16.07 -6.50
C LEU A 50 6.37 -15.64 -5.18
N THR A 51 5.10 -15.94 -4.93
CA THR A 51 4.41 -15.63 -3.67
C THR A 51 5.07 -16.33 -2.49
N ASN A 52 5.40 -17.62 -2.63
CA ASN A 52 6.13 -18.37 -1.60
C ASN A 52 7.54 -17.79 -1.37
N GLY A 53 8.25 -17.45 -2.44
CA GLY A 53 9.56 -16.82 -2.37
C GLY A 53 9.52 -15.43 -1.73
N PHE A 54 8.51 -14.64 -2.05
CA PHE A 54 8.26 -13.32 -1.50
C PHE A 54 8.04 -13.39 0.02
N ASN A 55 7.13 -14.24 0.49
CA ASN A 55 6.86 -14.41 1.91
C ASN A 55 8.09 -14.93 2.66
N ARG A 56 8.79 -15.94 2.11
CA ARG A 56 10.03 -16.45 2.73
C ARG A 56 11.11 -15.38 2.88
N LYS A 57 11.18 -14.42 1.94
CA LYS A 57 12.23 -13.40 1.91
C LYS A 57 11.89 -12.14 2.67
N PHE A 58 10.63 -11.69 2.60
CA PHE A 58 10.25 -10.36 3.05
C PHE A 58 9.30 -10.34 4.23
N LEU A 59 8.55 -11.43 4.49
CA LEU A 59 7.68 -11.51 5.66
C LEU A 59 8.52 -11.75 6.91
N TYR A 60 8.43 -10.82 7.85
CA TYR A 60 8.90 -11.01 9.20
C TYR A 60 7.72 -11.40 10.09
N ALA A 61 7.77 -12.57 10.68
CA ALA A 61 6.80 -13.04 11.65
C ALA A 61 7.55 -13.59 12.87
N LYS A 62 7.36 -13.00 14.02
CA LYS A 62 7.97 -13.46 15.26
C LYS A 62 7.18 -14.67 15.77
N HIS A 63 7.63 -15.87 15.44
CA HIS A 63 7.04 -17.08 15.97
C HIS A 63 7.32 -17.19 17.48
N GLY A 64 6.29 -17.22 18.33
CA GLY A 64 6.42 -17.66 19.70
C GLY A 64 5.75 -16.88 20.82
N THR A 65 4.94 -15.89 20.56
CA THR A 65 4.12 -15.29 21.62
C THR A 65 2.69 -15.05 21.14
N SER A 66 1.96 -16.13 20.88
CA SER A 66 0.51 -16.07 20.70
C SER A 66 -0.17 -15.92 22.08
N VAL A 67 0.01 -14.80 22.71
CA VAL A 67 -0.95 -14.34 23.71
C VAL A 67 -1.77 -13.26 23.00
N ARG A 68 -2.82 -13.71 22.32
CA ARG A 68 -3.88 -12.83 21.83
C ARG A 68 -4.60 -12.26 23.07
N HIS A 69 -4.13 -11.14 23.55
CA HIS A 69 -4.97 -10.26 24.34
C HIS A 69 -5.83 -9.47 23.36
N GLU A 70 -7.14 -9.62 23.44
CA GLU A 70 -8.13 -9.06 22.49
C GLU A 70 -8.06 -7.55 22.28
N HIS A 71 -7.22 -6.84 23.00
CA HIS A 71 -7.11 -5.36 22.97
C HIS A 71 -5.69 -4.80 22.87
N VAL A 72 -4.67 -5.62 22.67
CA VAL A 72 -3.29 -5.11 22.54
C VAL A 72 -2.80 -5.38 21.13
N LEU A 73 -2.71 -4.31 20.33
CA LEU A 73 -2.03 -4.31 19.04
C LEU A 73 -0.52 -4.39 19.30
N PHE A 74 0.12 -5.49 18.87
CA PHE A 74 1.58 -5.61 18.82
C PHE A 74 2.03 -5.47 17.36
N PRO A 75 2.01 -4.23 16.81
CA PRO A 75 2.20 -4.01 15.38
C PRO A 75 3.59 -4.37 14.86
N ASP A 76 4.59 -4.49 15.73
CA ASP A 76 5.97 -4.76 15.33
C ASP A 76 6.30 -6.27 15.24
N SER A 77 5.32 -7.16 15.41
CA SER A 77 5.56 -8.61 15.41
C SER A 77 5.45 -9.27 14.04
N VAL A 78 4.65 -8.71 13.12
CA VAL A 78 4.43 -9.25 11.77
C VAL A 78 4.39 -8.12 10.75
N TYR A 79 5.34 -8.10 9.82
CA TYR A 79 5.45 -7.05 8.81
C TYR A 79 6.28 -7.49 7.60
N TYR A 80 6.29 -6.68 6.55
CA TYR A 80 7.08 -6.90 5.35
C TYR A 80 8.29 -5.97 5.26
N GLY A 81 9.40 -6.55 4.83
CA GLY A 81 10.65 -5.82 4.55
C GLY A 81 11.16 -5.06 5.77
N ASN A 82 11.24 -3.75 5.64
CA ASN A 82 11.67 -2.82 6.70
C ASN A 82 10.49 -2.13 7.42
N ASN A 83 9.32 -2.75 7.40
CA ASN A 83 8.08 -2.26 8.03
C ASN A 83 7.62 -0.86 7.56
N THR A 84 7.89 -0.50 6.32
CA THR A 84 7.28 0.71 5.75
C THR A 84 5.80 0.47 5.44
N PRO A 85 4.93 1.49 5.56
CA PRO A 85 3.53 1.37 5.17
C PRO A 85 3.35 0.87 3.74
N THR A 86 4.18 1.33 2.80
CA THR A 86 4.16 0.87 1.41
C THR A 86 4.44 -0.63 1.28
N ALA A 87 5.43 -1.19 2.02
CA ALA A 87 5.75 -2.61 1.97
C ALA A 87 4.58 -3.47 2.46
N ASN A 88 3.96 -3.07 3.57
CA ASN A 88 2.85 -3.78 4.17
C ASN A 88 1.57 -3.67 3.31
N ILE A 89 1.23 -2.46 2.85
CA ILE A 89 0.00 -2.25 2.08
C ILE A 89 0.05 -2.93 0.69
N LEU A 90 1.20 -2.97 0.04
CA LEU A 90 1.36 -3.72 -1.21
C LEU A 90 1.08 -5.21 -1.01
N ALA A 91 1.69 -5.82 0.00
CA ALA A 91 1.47 -7.23 0.29
C ALA A 91 0.00 -7.54 0.62
N LEU A 92 -0.66 -6.67 1.40
CA LEU A 92 -2.09 -6.77 1.76
C LEU A 92 -2.99 -6.64 0.53
N SER A 93 -2.87 -5.53 -0.20
CA SER A 93 -3.76 -5.18 -1.32
C SER A 93 -3.59 -6.11 -2.51
N LEU A 94 -2.41 -6.67 -2.67
CA LEU A 94 -2.12 -7.67 -3.70
C LEU A 94 -2.39 -9.11 -3.22
N GLY A 95 -2.99 -9.32 -2.03
CA GLY A 95 -3.37 -10.63 -1.53
C GLY A 95 -2.20 -11.62 -1.42
N ILE A 96 -1.00 -11.12 -1.01
CA ILE A 96 0.21 -11.91 -0.86
C ILE A 96 0.36 -12.40 0.59
N VAL A 97 -0.23 -11.67 1.53
CA VAL A 97 -0.13 -11.95 2.97
C VAL A 97 -0.87 -13.25 3.32
N PRO A 98 -0.23 -14.20 4.02
CA PRO A 98 -0.93 -15.36 4.58
C PRO A 98 -2.08 -14.93 5.50
N ASP A 99 -3.17 -15.71 5.49
CA ASP A 99 -4.41 -15.33 6.19
C ASP A 99 -4.21 -15.17 7.71
N ASP A 100 -3.37 -15.98 8.32
CA ASP A 100 -3.02 -15.93 9.74
C ASP A 100 -2.18 -14.69 10.12
N CYS A 101 -1.50 -14.08 9.15
CA CYS A 101 -0.70 -12.86 9.33
C CYS A 101 -1.45 -11.57 8.96
N ARG A 102 -2.57 -11.67 8.23
CA ARG A 102 -3.26 -10.53 7.60
C ARG A 102 -3.63 -9.44 8.60
N ARG A 103 -4.23 -9.84 9.73
CA ARG A 103 -4.67 -8.91 10.77
C ARG A 103 -3.50 -8.11 11.35
N ASP A 104 -2.40 -8.77 11.66
CA ASP A 104 -1.23 -8.13 12.27
C ASP A 104 -0.56 -7.16 11.28
N VAL A 105 -0.46 -7.54 10.00
CA VAL A 105 0.12 -6.67 8.97
C VAL A 105 -0.73 -5.42 8.74
N VAL A 106 -2.06 -5.51 8.71
CA VAL A 106 -2.89 -4.31 8.56
C VAL A 106 -2.82 -3.44 9.81
N CYS A 107 -2.78 -4.02 11.01
CA CYS A 107 -2.59 -3.27 12.25
C CYS A 107 -1.28 -2.48 12.25
N ASN A 108 -0.20 -3.01 11.68
CA ASN A 108 1.05 -2.27 11.48
C ASN A 108 0.88 -1.03 10.59
N VAL A 109 0.07 -1.13 9.53
CA VAL A 109 -0.23 0.02 8.67
C VAL A 109 -1.02 1.07 9.44
N VAL A 110 -2.05 0.66 10.15
CA VAL A 110 -2.92 1.54 10.95
C VAL A 110 -2.14 2.23 12.07
N GLU A 111 -1.32 1.49 12.81
CA GLU A 111 -0.44 2.02 13.86
C GLU A 111 0.51 3.10 13.29
N ASN A 112 1.08 2.82 12.12
CA ASN A 112 1.95 3.79 11.45
C ASN A 112 1.19 5.06 11.07
N ILE A 113 -0.03 4.94 10.54
CA ILE A 113 -0.87 6.09 10.19
C ILE A 113 -1.25 6.88 11.44
N MET A 114 -1.83 6.23 12.42
CA MET A 114 -2.46 6.90 13.56
C MET A 114 -1.45 7.48 14.54
N ASN A 115 -0.43 6.69 14.91
CA ASN A 115 0.50 7.09 15.97
C ASN A 115 1.79 7.70 15.44
N LYS A 116 2.46 7.07 14.44
CA LYS A 116 3.72 7.60 13.90
C LYS A 116 3.51 8.80 12.99
N ASN A 117 2.46 8.79 12.17
CA ASN A 117 2.13 9.87 11.23
C ASN A 117 0.92 10.72 11.66
N LYS A 118 0.39 10.54 12.88
CA LYS A 118 -0.65 11.39 13.48
C LYS A 118 -1.89 11.56 12.58
N GLY A 119 -2.36 10.49 11.97
CA GLY A 119 -3.53 10.49 11.07
C GLY A 119 -3.25 11.08 9.68
N HIS A 120 -2.01 11.06 9.22
CA HIS A 120 -1.64 11.56 7.89
C HIS A 120 -1.16 10.44 6.97
N ILE A 121 -1.14 10.73 5.67
CA ILE A 121 -0.72 9.78 4.63
C ILE A 121 0.78 9.46 4.78
N PRO A 122 1.16 8.19 5.03
CA PRO A 122 2.54 7.84 5.36
C PRO A 122 3.35 7.34 4.15
N CYS A 123 2.90 7.57 2.93
CA CYS A 123 3.50 6.98 1.74
C CYS A 123 3.51 7.93 0.53
N GLY A 124 4.33 7.62 -0.44
CA GLY A 124 4.38 8.27 -1.75
C GLY A 124 3.56 7.51 -2.80
N VAL A 125 3.82 7.82 -4.08
CA VAL A 125 3.03 7.39 -5.25
C VAL A 125 2.76 5.88 -5.33
N ILE A 126 3.69 5.02 -4.94
CA ILE A 126 3.51 3.58 -5.01
C ILE A 126 2.54 3.08 -3.93
N GLY A 127 2.73 3.53 -2.69
CA GLY A 127 1.88 3.11 -1.58
C GLY A 127 0.46 3.67 -1.66
N ILE A 128 0.33 4.93 -2.07
CA ILE A 128 -0.99 5.58 -2.16
C ILE A 128 -1.91 4.96 -3.21
N SER A 129 -1.37 4.31 -4.23
CA SER A 129 -2.14 3.60 -5.25
C SER A 129 -2.90 2.38 -4.71
N TRP A 130 -2.62 1.96 -3.47
CA TRP A 130 -3.19 0.76 -2.85
C TRP A 130 -3.74 1.01 -1.43
N LEU A 131 -3.48 2.21 -0.87
CA LEU A 131 -3.68 2.47 0.54
C LEU A 131 -5.16 2.47 0.93
N MET A 132 -5.98 3.22 0.20
CA MET A 132 -7.37 3.46 0.59
C MET A 132 -8.20 2.18 0.53
N ARG A 133 -8.12 1.45 -0.59
CA ARG A 133 -8.78 0.16 -0.75
C ARG A 133 -8.20 -0.89 0.17
N GLY A 134 -6.87 -0.95 0.29
CA GLY A 134 -6.21 -1.90 1.17
C GLY A 134 -6.61 -1.77 2.64
N LEU A 135 -6.82 -0.55 3.14
CA LEU A 135 -7.38 -0.32 4.46
C LEU A 135 -8.83 -0.79 4.56
N SER A 136 -9.67 -0.40 3.59
CA SER A 136 -11.11 -0.70 3.60
C SER A 136 -11.39 -2.20 3.48
N ASP A 137 -10.69 -2.90 2.57
CA ASP A 137 -10.79 -4.36 2.39
C ASP A 137 -10.38 -5.16 3.64
N ASN A 138 -9.62 -4.54 4.53
CA ASN A 138 -9.16 -5.16 5.78
C ASN A 138 -9.87 -4.59 7.04
N GLY A 139 -11.00 -3.91 6.87
CA GLY A 139 -11.88 -3.49 7.97
C GLY A 139 -11.52 -2.14 8.62
N PHE A 140 -10.74 -1.28 7.93
CA PHE A 140 -10.33 0.05 8.38
C PHE A 140 -10.78 1.15 7.43
N ALA A 141 -12.04 1.08 6.97
CA ALA A 141 -12.63 2.11 6.10
C ALA A 141 -12.73 3.48 6.79
N ASP A 142 -12.88 3.51 8.10
CA ASP A 142 -12.85 4.71 8.94
C ASP A 142 -11.50 5.43 8.89
N VAL A 143 -10.39 4.66 8.91
CA VAL A 143 -9.04 5.21 8.76
C VAL A 143 -8.84 5.75 7.34
N ALA A 144 -9.32 5.03 6.31
CA ALA A 144 -9.29 5.54 4.94
C ALA A 144 -10.09 6.85 4.80
N TYR A 145 -11.28 6.92 5.40
CA TYR A 145 -12.09 8.14 5.42
C TYR A 145 -11.39 9.32 6.12
N LEU A 146 -10.74 9.07 7.26
CA LEU A 146 -9.93 10.07 7.96
C LEU A 146 -8.83 10.62 7.06
N LEU A 147 -8.10 9.75 6.33
CA LEU A 147 -7.05 10.18 5.41
C LEU A 147 -7.62 11.01 4.24
N ALA A 148 -8.78 10.61 3.68
CA ALA A 148 -9.43 11.31 2.57
C ALA A 148 -9.90 12.71 2.94
N THR A 149 -10.34 12.89 4.19
CA THR A 149 -10.92 14.17 4.69
C THR A 149 -9.89 15.05 5.41
N ASN A 150 -8.67 14.57 5.63
CA ASN A 150 -7.61 15.36 6.27
C ASN A 150 -7.20 16.52 5.36
N ASP A 151 -7.06 17.72 5.94
CA ASP A 151 -6.70 18.95 5.24
C ASP A 151 -5.38 19.58 5.70
N THR A 152 -4.63 18.87 6.54
CA THR A 152 -3.30 19.25 7.00
C THR A 152 -2.23 18.40 6.32
N TYR A 153 -0.99 18.87 6.30
CA TYR A 153 0.15 18.22 5.63
C TYR A 153 0.58 16.90 6.30
N PRO A 154 0.79 15.84 5.52
CA PRO A 154 0.55 15.64 4.09
C PRO A 154 -0.84 15.07 3.81
N SER A 155 -1.59 15.71 2.89
CA SER A 155 -2.91 15.26 2.45
C SER A 155 -3.33 15.92 1.12
N TRP A 156 -4.37 15.39 0.46
CA TRP A 156 -4.99 16.04 -0.69
C TRP A 156 -5.67 17.36 -0.31
N GLY A 157 -6.32 17.41 0.86
CA GLY A 157 -6.93 18.64 1.37
C GLY A 157 -5.90 19.74 1.62
N TYR A 158 -4.69 19.41 2.07
CA TYR A 158 -3.58 20.37 2.14
C TYR A 158 -3.25 20.95 0.77
N MET A 159 -3.09 20.10 -0.27
CA MET A 159 -2.82 20.59 -1.63
C MET A 159 -3.90 21.59 -2.08
N ALA A 160 -5.18 21.26 -1.89
CA ALA A 160 -6.30 22.13 -2.25
C ALA A 160 -6.24 23.47 -1.49
N LYS A 161 -5.98 23.46 -0.18
CA LYS A 161 -5.81 24.67 0.64
C LYS A 161 -4.64 25.56 0.22
N GLN A 162 -3.58 24.95 -0.31
CA GLN A 162 -2.43 25.70 -0.85
C GLN A 162 -2.65 26.18 -2.29
N GLY A 163 -3.86 26.05 -2.84
CA GLY A 163 -4.22 26.54 -4.16
C GLY A 163 -3.87 25.59 -5.32
N ALA A 164 -3.66 24.31 -5.07
CA ALA A 164 -3.47 23.33 -6.12
C ALA A 164 -4.73 23.22 -7.00
N THR A 165 -4.57 23.36 -8.29
CA THR A 165 -5.64 23.15 -9.30
C THR A 165 -5.59 21.74 -9.88
N THR A 166 -4.47 21.04 -9.66
CA THR A 166 -4.21 19.64 -10.06
C THR A 166 -3.42 18.96 -8.97
N ILE A 167 -3.27 17.63 -9.04
CA ILE A 167 -2.45 16.87 -8.09
C ILE A 167 -0.96 17.17 -8.34
N TRP A 168 -0.23 17.49 -7.28
CA TRP A 168 1.21 17.67 -7.31
C TRP A 168 1.96 16.34 -7.23
N GLU A 169 3.20 16.33 -7.73
CA GLU A 169 4.11 15.18 -7.63
C GLU A 169 4.54 14.88 -6.19
N LEU A 170 4.72 15.92 -5.38
CA LEU A 170 5.11 15.84 -3.99
C LEU A 170 4.03 16.43 -3.09
N TRP A 171 3.84 15.87 -1.89
CA TRP A 171 2.89 16.39 -0.91
C TRP A 171 3.13 17.85 -0.54
N ASN A 172 4.39 18.30 -0.57
CA ASN A 172 4.81 19.69 -0.29
C ASN A 172 5.11 20.48 -1.59
N GLY A 173 4.36 20.27 -2.65
CA GLY A 173 4.61 20.90 -3.95
C GLY A 173 4.66 22.43 -3.92
N ASP A 174 3.96 23.05 -2.96
CA ASP A 174 3.99 24.50 -2.69
C ASP A 174 5.38 25.02 -2.26
N LYS A 175 6.21 24.15 -1.65
CA LYS A 175 7.55 24.47 -1.14
C LYS A 175 8.67 23.70 -1.82
N ALA A 176 8.30 22.80 -2.74
CA ALA A 176 9.28 21.99 -3.45
C ALA A 176 10.02 22.79 -4.53
N ASN A 177 11.24 22.35 -4.84
CA ASN A 177 11.99 22.96 -5.95
C ASN A 177 11.24 22.73 -7.27
N ALA A 178 10.89 23.82 -7.97
CA ALA A 178 10.12 23.77 -9.22
C ALA A 178 10.80 22.95 -10.35
N TRP A 179 12.12 22.76 -10.31
CA TRP A 179 12.87 21.93 -11.24
C TRP A 179 12.77 20.44 -10.94
N MET A 180 12.33 20.08 -9.73
CA MET A 180 12.29 18.72 -9.21
C MET A 180 10.87 18.28 -8.83
N ASN A 181 9.85 19.06 -9.17
CA ASN A 181 8.47 18.80 -8.81
C ASN A 181 7.52 19.28 -9.90
N SER A 182 6.63 18.40 -10.33
CA SER A 182 5.53 18.73 -11.24
C SER A 182 4.31 19.21 -10.46
N GLY A 183 3.72 20.31 -10.89
CA GLY A 183 2.43 20.78 -10.37
C GLY A 183 1.22 20.03 -10.96
N ASN A 184 1.43 19.10 -11.88
CA ASN A 184 0.39 18.32 -12.55
C ASN A 184 0.87 16.86 -12.70
N HIS A 185 0.69 16.06 -11.65
CA HIS A 185 1.21 14.70 -11.57
C HIS A 185 0.19 13.74 -10.94
N VAL A 186 -0.64 13.14 -11.75
CA VAL A 186 -1.81 12.34 -11.32
C VAL A 186 -1.48 11.16 -10.40
N MET A 187 -0.24 10.65 -10.39
CA MET A 187 0.13 9.45 -9.63
C MET A 187 -0.10 9.60 -8.12
N LEU A 188 0.00 10.81 -7.56
CA LEU A 188 -0.24 11.03 -6.13
C LEU A 188 -1.73 11.09 -5.77
N LEU A 189 -2.63 11.05 -6.76
CA LEU A 189 -4.06 10.80 -6.53
C LEU A 189 -4.28 9.39 -5.96
N GLY A 190 -3.43 8.44 -6.36
CA GLY A 190 -3.51 7.05 -5.92
C GLY A 190 -4.82 6.39 -6.33
N ASP A 191 -5.42 5.69 -5.39
CA ASP A 191 -6.70 5.00 -5.58
C ASP A 191 -7.91 5.78 -5.00
N LEU A 192 -7.74 7.07 -4.64
CA LEU A 192 -8.77 7.86 -3.96
C LEU A 192 -10.11 7.87 -4.71
N LEU A 193 -10.10 8.15 -6.02
CA LEU A 193 -11.35 8.19 -6.79
C LEU A 193 -11.99 6.80 -6.89
N THR A 194 -11.20 5.76 -7.14
CA THR A 194 -11.70 4.38 -7.16
C THR A 194 -12.32 4.03 -5.81
N TRP A 195 -11.66 4.40 -4.72
CA TRP A 195 -12.16 4.20 -3.37
C TRP A 195 -13.47 4.95 -3.12
N CYS A 196 -13.57 6.22 -3.53
CA CYS A 196 -14.83 6.99 -3.41
C CYS A 196 -16.00 6.29 -4.09
N TYR A 197 -15.79 5.76 -5.30
CA TYR A 197 -16.85 5.03 -6.02
C TYR A 197 -17.20 3.69 -5.37
N GLN A 198 -16.21 2.94 -4.90
CA GLN A 198 -16.41 1.58 -4.41
C GLN A 198 -16.85 1.50 -2.94
N TYR A 199 -16.50 2.49 -2.11
CA TYR A 199 -16.69 2.43 -0.65
C TYR A 199 -17.56 3.56 -0.09
N LEU A 200 -17.66 4.70 -0.77
CA LEU A 200 -18.56 5.78 -0.36
C LEU A 200 -19.84 5.84 -1.20
N GLY A 201 -19.73 5.61 -2.51
CA GLY A 201 -20.86 5.64 -3.43
C GLY A 201 -21.61 4.31 -3.55
N GLY A 202 -20.98 3.19 -3.20
CA GLY A 202 -21.56 1.85 -3.21
C GLY A 202 -21.50 1.25 -4.59
#